data_96f555bcc72aa9ed477fed33421dcc5c
#
_entry.id   96f555bcc72aa9ed477fed33421dcc5c
#
_cell.length_a   1.000
_cell.length_b   1.000
_cell.length_c   1.000
_cell.angle_alpha   90.00
_cell.angle_beta   90.00
_cell.angle_gamma   90.00
#
_symmetry.space_group_name_H-M   'P 1'
#
loop_
_entity.id
_entity.type
_entity.pdbx_description
1 polymer ?
#
loop_
_entity_poly.entity_id
_entity_poly.type
_entity_poly.pdbx_seq_one_letter_code
_entity_poly.pdbx_strand_id
1 'polypeptide(L)'
;MSNSAMSVVILAAGKGTRMYSDLPKVLHPLAGKPMVQHVIDAAMKLGAKNVHLVYGHGGELLKSTLRNDALNWVLQSEQLGTGHAMQQAAPHFADDEDVLMLYGDVPLIAVETLTRLLAAKPQGGIGLLTVKLQDPSGYGRIVRENGTVVGIVEHKDANDEQRQINEINTGILVANGRDLKRWLGKLNNNNAQGEFYITDIIALAHAEGNKIEAVHPARLSEVEGVNNRLQLSQLERVYQAEQAEKLLLAGVMLLDPARFDLRGVLDHGRDISIDANVIIEGMVKLGNRVKIGAGCVLRDCVIGDDCEISPYSVLENAQLEAACTVGPFARLRPGAELAEGAHVGNFVEIKKARLGKGSKAGHLSYLGDAEIGDDVNIGAGTITCNYDGANKHKTIIGDGVFVGSDTQLVAPVTVGKGVTIAAGTTVTRDIADNELVLSRVKQVHIQGWERPTKKK
;
A
#
# COMPACT_ATOMS: atom_id res chain seq x y z
N MET A 1 32.41 -8.46 -14.15
CA MET A 1 32.12 -7.96 -12.82
C MET A 1 31.98 -9.17 -11.91
N SER A 2 32.85 -9.34 -10.90
CA SER A 2 32.72 -10.45 -9.95
C SER A 2 31.44 -10.25 -9.17
N ASN A 3 30.51 -11.18 -9.30
CA ASN A 3 29.29 -11.24 -8.48
C ASN A 3 29.71 -11.61 -7.04
N SER A 4 30.30 -10.65 -6.29
CA SER A 4 30.48 -10.85 -4.84
C SER A 4 29.08 -10.94 -4.22
N ALA A 5 28.87 -11.94 -3.38
CA ALA A 5 27.64 -12.04 -2.62
C ALA A 5 27.46 -10.73 -1.81
N MET A 6 26.21 -10.26 -1.70
CA MET A 6 25.91 -9.02 -1.00
C MET A 6 24.94 -9.30 0.14
N SER A 7 25.30 -8.83 1.33
CA SER A 7 24.41 -8.75 2.48
C SER A 7 23.91 -7.32 2.68
N VAL A 8 22.65 -7.17 3.03
CA VAL A 8 22.04 -5.86 3.39
C VAL A 8 21.73 -5.86 4.88
N VAL A 9 22.15 -4.81 5.58
CA VAL A 9 21.82 -4.57 6.98
C VAL A 9 20.89 -3.37 7.06
N ILE A 10 19.66 -3.57 7.55
CA ILE A 10 18.65 -2.52 7.71
C ILE A 10 18.54 -2.16 9.18
N LEU A 11 18.88 -0.90 9.52
CA LEU A 11 18.77 -0.40 10.89
C LEU A 11 17.36 0.06 11.19
N ALA A 12 16.68 -0.60 12.14
CA ALA A 12 15.29 -0.37 12.50
C ALA A 12 15.05 -0.35 14.04
N ALA A 13 16.11 -0.17 14.85
CA ALA A 13 16.03 -0.27 16.30
C ALA A 13 15.64 1.03 17.04
N GLY A 14 15.43 2.14 16.31
CA GLY A 14 15.11 3.45 16.89
C GLY A 14 13.75 3.49 17.58
N LYS A 15 13.65 4.14 18.74
CA LYS A 15 12.43 4.24 19.58
C LYS A 15 11.28 5.02 18.94
N GLY A 16 11.55 5.95 18.01
CA GLY A 16 10.53 6.71 17.28
C GLY A 16 9.60 7.57 18.14
N THR A 17 10.04 8.09 19.26
CA THR A 17 9.21 8.83 20.24
C THR A 17 8.47 10.04 19.64
N ARG A 18 9.03 10.68 18.61
CA ARG A 18 8.42 11.81 17.89
C ARG A 18 7.22 11.42 17.01
N MET A 19 6.91 10.12 16.88
CA MET A 19 5.72 9.65 16.18
C MET A 19 4.45 9.70 17.06
N TYR A 20 4.60 9.84 18.38
CA TYR A 20 3.49 9.82 19.35
C TYR A 20 2.57 8.62 19.11
N SER A 21 3.15 7.42 19.09
CA SER A 21 2.45 6.18 18.74
C SER A 21 3.07 4.99 19.47
N ASP A 22 2.24 4.02 19.80
CA ASP A 22 2.68 2.71 20.32
C ASP A 22 3.21 1.81 19.18
N LEU A 23 2.87 2.15 17.92
CA LEU A 23 3.39 1.46 16.77
C LEU A 23 4.86 1.84 16.55
N PRO A 24 5.78 0.85 16.43
CA PRO A 24 7.17 1.13 16.06
C PRO A 24 7.28 2.02 14.82
N LYS A 25 8.17 3.01 14.85
CA LYS A 25 8.31 4.04 13.80
C LYS A 25 8.31 3.44 12.39
N VAL A 26 9.08 2.41 12.17
CA VAL A 26 9.29 1.78 10.86
C VAL A 26 8.10 0.96 10.36
N LEU A 27 7.11 0.69 11.22
CA LEU A 27 5.86 0.02 10.86
C LEU A 27 4.75 0.99 10.42
N HIS A 28 4.92 2.30 10.60
CA HIS A 28 3.94 3.25 10.07
C HIS A 28 3.82 3.10 8.56
N PRO A 29 2.59 3.07 8.02
CA PRO A 29 2.40 2.85 6.59
C PRO A 29 2.74 4.07 5.75
N LEU A 30 3.38 3.83 4.63
CA LEU A 30 3.51 4.71 3.49
C LEU A 30 2.89 3.98 2.29
N ALA A 31 1.93 4.60 1.63
CA ALA A 31 1.15 3.97 0.56
C ALA A 31 0.56 2.59 0.95
N GLY A 32 0.04 2.48 2.19
CA GLY A 32 -0.59 1.26 2.71
C GLY A 32 0.38 0.15 3.14
N LYS A 33 1.70 0.34 2.98
CA LYS A 33 2.73 -0.65 3.30
C LYS A 33 3.71 -0.10 4.36
N PRO A 34 4.14 -0.87 5.39
CA PRO A 34 5.11 -0.41 6.39
C PRO A 34 6.36 0.22 5.73
N MET A 35 6.86 1.33 6.28
CA MET A 35 8.06 2.00 5.72
C MET A 35 9.23 1.05 5.55
N VAL A 36 9.52 0.23 6.55
CA VAL A 36 10.63 -0.75 6.49
C VAL A 36 10.43 -1.79 5.39
N GLN A 37 9.18 -2.13 5.03
CA GLN A 37 8.91 -3.07 3.93
C GLN A 37 9.32 -2.50 2.57
N HIS A 38 9.20 -1.19 2.36
CA HIS A 38 9.73 -0.55 1.15
C HIS A 38 11.24 -0.73 1.02
N VAL A 39 11.97 -0.58 2.15
CA VAL A 39 13.43 -0.76 2.19
C VAL A 39 13.81 -2.23 1.98
N ILE A 40 13.08 -3.16 2.59
CA ILE A 40 13.26 -4.61 2.38
C ILE A 40 13.03 -4.96 0.91
N ASP A 41 11.97 -4.45 0.30
CA ASP A 41 11.65 -4.69 -1.11
C ASP A 41 12.76 -4.15 -2.03
N ALA A 42 13.33 -2.98 -1.72
CA ALA A 42 14.46 -2.42 -2.45
C ALA A 42 15.71 -3.31 -2.33
N ALA A 43 16.02 -3.80 -1.13
CA ALA A 43 17.13 -4.73 -0.89
C ALA A 43 16.96 -6.05 -1.66
N MET A 44 15.75 -6.62 -1.65
CA MET A 44 15.45 -7.85 -2.39
C MET A 44 15.55 -7.65 -3.92
N LYS A 45 15.03 -6.54 -4.45
CA LYS A 45 15.13 -6.19 -5.87
C LYS A 45 16.56 -5.95 -6.31
N LEU A 46 17.43 -5.49 -5.41
CA LEU A 46 18.86 -5.31 -5.66
C LEU A 46 19.62 -6.65 -5.75
N GLY A 47 18.98 -7.76 -5.38
CA GLY A 47 19.56 -9.09 -5.38
C GLY A 47 20.37 -9.43 -4.13
N ALA A 48 19.99 -8.87 -2.97
CA ALA A 48 20.62 -9.21 -1.69
C ALA A 48 20.51 -10.71 -1.42
N LYS A 49 21.66 -11.35 -1.09
CA LYS A 49 21.70 -12.76 -0.68
C LYS A 49 21.10 -12.94 0.72
N ASN A 50 21.41 -12.00 1.62
CA ASN A 50 20.91 -11.97 2.98
C ASN A 50 20.44 -10.56 3.32
N VAL A 51 19.31 -10.47 4.02
CA VAL A 51 18.82 -9.21 4.59
C VAL A 51 18.75 -9.36 6.10
N HIS A 52 19.56 -8.58 6.82
CA HIS A 52 19.64 -8.55 8.26
C HIS A 52 18.87 -7.34 8.76
N LEU A 53 17.77 -7.55 9.50
CA LEU A 53 16.99 -6.48 10.11
C LEU A 53 17.40 -6.29 11.57
N VAL A 54 18.09 -5.18 11.85
CA VAL A 54 18.47 -4.83 13.23
C VAL A 54 17.31 -4.13 13.89
N TYR A 55 16.75 -4.77 14.91
CA TYR A 55 15.58 -4.29 15.65
C TYR A 55 15.88 -4.12 17.14
N GLY A 56 15.10 -3.29 17.81
CA GLY A 56 15.17 -3.06 19.25
C GLY A 56 13.84 -3.29 19.93
N HIS A 57 13.36 -2.31 20.67
CA HIS A 57 12.06 -2.35 21.33
C HIS A 57 10.90 -2.56 20.33
N GLY A 58 9.91 -3.39 20.70
CA GLY A 58 8.76 -3.72 19.83
C GLY A 58 9.02 -4.81 18.77
N GLY A 59 10.10 -5.59 18.92
CA GLY A 59 10.52 -6.61 17.95
C GLY A 59 9.47 -7.68 17.64
N GLU A 60 8.66 -8.09 18.61
CA GLU A 60 7.59 -9.08 18.37
C GLU A 60 6.52 -8.56 17.40
N LEU A 61 6.16 -7.30 17.53
CA LEU A 61 5.21 -6.67 16.59
C LEU A 61 5.82 -6.53 15.20
N LEU A 62 7.12 -6.20 15.08
CA LEU A 62 7.81 -6.19 13.80
C LEU A 62 7.76 -7.58 13.12
N LYS A 63 8.14 -8.63 13.85
CA LYS A 63 8.16 -10.00 13.32
C LYS A 63 6.79 -10.48 12.88
N SER A 64 5.76 -10.24 13.71
CA SER A 64 4.39 -10.64 13.38
C SER A 64 3.79 -9.87 12.21
N THR A 65 4.19 -8.60 12.01
CA THR A 65 3.69 -7.75 10.93
C THR A 65 4.36 -8.08 9.60
N LEU A 66 5.68 -8.23 9.59
CA LEU A 66 6.43 -8.42 8.33
C LEU A 66 6.35 -9.85 7.80
N ARG A 67 6.20 -10.87 8.67
CA ARG A 67 6.02 -12.30 8.34
C ARG A 67 6.89 -12.78 7.16
N ASN A 68 8.17 -12.42 7.17
CA ASN A 68 9.09 -12.71 6.08
C ASN A 68 10.21 -13.62 6.56
N ASP A 69 10.15 -14.89 6.16
CA ASP A 69 11.13 -15.93 6.53
C ASP A 69 12.51 -15.72 5.90
N ALA A 70 12.62 -14.84 4.90
CA ALA A 70 13.91 -14.49 4.27
C ALA A 70 14.71 -13.44 5.05
N LEU A 71 14.15 -12.90 6.15
CA LEU A 71 14.84 -11.92 7.00
C LEU A 71 15.61 -12.59 8.12
N ASN A 72 16.86 -12.17 8.29
CA ASN A 72 17.67 -12.49 9.45
C ASN A 72 17.45 -11.42 10.54
N TRP A 73 16.88 -11.79 11.66
CA TRP A 73 16.54 -10.89 12.74
C TRP A 73 17.72 -10.69 13.68
N VAL A 74 18.18 -9.45 13.87
CA VAL A 74 19.31 -9.11 14.71
C VAL A 74 18.83 -8.20 15.85
N LEU A 75 18.94 -8.66 17.09
CA LEU A 75 18.51 -7.88 18.24
C LEU A 75 19.60 -6.89 18.67
N GLN A 76 19.25 -5.60 18.75
CA GLN A 76 19.99 -4.57 19.46
C GLN A 76 19.29 -4.32 20.81
N SER A 77 19.74 -4.96 21.85
CA SER A 77 19.11 -4.87 23.20
C SER A 77 19.23 -3.47 23.81
N GLU A 78 20.37 -2.82 23.61
CA GLU A 78 20.66 -1.47 24.08
C GLU A 78 20.91 -0.55 22.89
N GLN A 79 20.22 0.58 22.81
CA GLN A 79 20.38 1.54 21.71
C GLN A 79 21.57 2.49 21.97
N LEU A 80 22.77 1.97 21.80
CA LEU A 80 24.04 2.70 22.02
C LEU A 80 24.61 3.34 20.74
N GLY A 81 23.75 3.61 19.74
CA GLY A 81 24.10 4.27 18.49
C GLY A 81 24.10 3.33 17.28
N THR A 82 24.33 3.93 16.10
CA THR A 82 24.29 3.22 14.80
C THR A 82 25.48 2.29 14.60
N GLY A 83 26.65 2.65 15.11
CA GLY A 83 27.83 1.78 15.13
C GLY A 83 27.58 0.53 15.96
N HIS A 84 26.98 0.66 17.14
CA HIS A 84 26.58 -0.49 17.98
C HIS A 84 25.57 -1.39 17.25
N ALA A 85 24.59 -0.82 16.55
CA ALA A 85 23.65 -1.61 15.74
C ALA A 85 24.36 -2.46 14.69
N MET A 86 25.35 -1.89 13.99
CA MET A 86 26.18 -2.60 13.02
C MET A 86 27.11 -3.65 13.66
N GLN A 87 27.60 -3.40 14.88
CA GLN A 87 28.37 -4.39 15.63
C GLN A 87 27.50 -5.63 15.98
N GLN A 88 26.21 -5.45 16.30
CA GLN A 88 25.29 -6.59 16.48
C GLN A 88 25.08 -7.40 15.19
N ALA A 89 25.08 -6.75 14.04
CA ALA A 89 24.93 -7.40 12.74
C ALA A 89 26.23 -8.08 12.24
N ALA A 90 27.39 -7.64 12.70
CA ALA A 90 28.70 -8.10 12.23
C ALA A 90 28.90 -9.62 12.22
N PRO A 91 28.44 -10.41 13.21
CA PRO A 91 28.56 -11.87 13.19
C PRO A 91 27.74 -12.56 12.08
N HIS A 92 26.80 -11.88 11.45
CA HIS A 92 25.82 -12.48 10.54
C HIS A 92 26.16 -12.34 9.06
N PHE A 93 27.13 -11.53 8.67
CA PHE A 93 27.61 -11.43 7.30
C PHE A 93 29.04 -11.94 7.16
N ALA A 94 29.38 -12.43 5.96
CA ALA A 94 30.70 -13.01 5.70
C ALA A 94 31.78 -11.94 5.42
N ASP A 95 33.05 -12.34 5.54
CA ASP A 95 34.18 -11.43 5.32
C ASP A 95 34.38 -11.05 3.85
N ASP A 96 33.98 -11.92 2.93
CA ASP A 96 34.15 -11.77 1.48
C ASP A 96 32.92 -11.19 0.80
N GLU A 97 31.87 -10.86 1.54
CA GLU A 97 30.65 -10.21 1.04
C GLU A 97 30.79 -8.69 1.05
N ASP A 98 30.07 -8.02 0.14
CA ASP A 98 29.81 -6.59 0.26
C ASP A 98 28.61 -6.40 1.20
N VAL A 99 28.74 -5.47 2.16
CA VAL A 99 27.70 -5.16 3.15
C VAL A 99 27.16 -3.77 2.89
N LEU A 100 25.90 -3.70 2.48
CA LEU A 100 25.16 -2.46 2.27
C LEU A 100 24.34 -2.14 3.53
N MET A 101 24.55 -0.97 4.12
CA MET A 101 23.79 -0.47 5.26
C MET A 101 22.68 0.46 4.81
N LEU A 102 21.45 0.19 5.25
CA LEU A 102 20.24 0.98 4.99
C LEU A 102 19.52 1.32 6.30
N TYR A 103 18.60 2.26 6.22
CA TYR A 103 17.73 2.65 7.35
C TYR A 103 16.28 2.27 7.06
N GLY A 104 15.60 1.65 8.02
CA GLY A 104 14.21 1.22 7.89
C GLY A 104 13.18 2.36 7.84
N ASP A 105 13.60 3.59 8.11
CA ASP A 105 12.79 4.79 8.04
C ASP A 105 13.12 5.70 6.85
N VAL A 106 13.89 5.20 5.86
CA VAL A 106 14.19 5.85 4.58
C VAL A 106 13.48 5.08 3.45
N PRO A 107 12.14 5.16 3.35
CA PRO A 107 11.34 4.23 2.56
C PRO A 107 11.43 4.42 1.05
N LEU A 108 11.89 5.59 0.57
CA LEU A 108 11.89 5.92 -0.86
C LEU A 108 13.24 5.69 -1.55
N ILE A 109 14.17 4.99 -0.90
CA ILE A 109 15.47 4.68 -1.49
C ILE A 109 15.31 3.91 -2.82
N ALA A 110 15.89 4.44 -3.90
CA ALA A 110 15.78 3.86 -5.22
C ALA A 110 16.83 2.78 -5.47
N VAL A 111 16.41 1.67 -6.11
CA VAL A 111 17.30 0.55 -6.48
C VAL A 111 18.41 1.04 -7.42
N GLU A 112 18.09 1.94 -8.34
CA GLU A 112 19.05 2.53 -9.29
C GLU A 112 20.15 3.31 -8.58
N THR A 113 19.82 4.05 -7.53
CA THR A 113 20.79 4.78 -6.70
C THR A 113 21.67 3.82 -5.92
N LEU A 114 21.10 2.76 -5.34
CA LEU A 114 21.87 1.72 -4.65
C LEU A 114 22.79 0.96 -5.62
N THR A 115 22.32 0.68 -6.84
CA THR A 115 23.14 0.05 -7.89
C THR A 115 24.36 0.92 -8.27
N ARG A 116 24.17 2.23 -8.40
CA ARG A 116 25.27 3.18 -8.65
C ARG A 116 26.26 3.23 -7.48
N LEU A 117 25.73 3.19 -6.24
CA LEU A 117 26.55 3.18 -5.02
C LEU A 117 27.44 1.92 -4.96
N LEU A 118 26.86 0.76 -5.23
CA LEU A 118 27.60 -0.51 -5.29
C LEU A 118 28.69 -0.49 -6.39
N ALA A 119 28.35 0.01 -7.56
CA ALA A 119 29.28 0.11 -8.68
C ALA A 119 30.43 1.10 -8.43
N ALA A 120 30.19 2.15 -7.65
CA ALA A 120 31.18 3.17 -7.32
C ALA A 120 32.11 2.76 -6.17
N LYS A 121 31.75 1.74 -5.36
CA LYS A 121 32.55 1.30 -4.22
C LYS A 121 33.97 0.88 -4.67
N PRO A 122 35.03 1.52 -4.15
CA PRO A 122 36.40 1.11 -4.47
C PRO A 122 36.72 -0.27 -3.87
N GLN A 123 37.64 -0.97 -4.49
CA GLN A 123 38.19 -2.21 -3.90
C GLN A 123 38.91 -1.88 -2.58
N GLY A 124 38.52 -2.56 -1.50
CA GLY A 124 39.04 -2.30 -0.14
C GLY A 124 38.60 -0.97 0.46
N GLY A 125 37.65 -0.24 -0.17
CA GLY A 125 37.18 1.06 0.27
C GLY A 125 35.68 1.09 0.60
N ILE A 126 35.17 2.30 0.75
CA ILE A 126 33.76 2.57 1.10
C ILE A 126 33.07 3.32 -0.02
N GLY A 127 31.89 2.85 -0.45
CA GLY A 127 30.90 3.65 -1.16
C GLY A 127 30.01 4.36 -0.18
N LEU A 128 29.86 5.67 -0.29
CA LEU A 128 29.12 6.51 0.64
C LEU A 128 28.05 7.31 -0.11
N LEU A 129 26.78 7.23 0.32
CA LEU A 129 25.72 8.05 -0.25
C LEU A 129 25.66 9.39 0.50
N THR A 130 25.89 10.49 -0.21
CA THR A 130 25.87 11.86 0.34
C THR A 130 24.89 12.72 -0.44
N VAL A 131 24.47 13.83 0.15
CA VAL A 131 23.61 14.81 -0.53
C VAL A 131 23.92 16.23 -0.06
N LYS A 132 23.70 17.23 -0.93
CA LYS A 132 23.84 18.63 -0.58
C LYS A 132 22.49 19.20 -0.21
N LEU A 133 22.38 19.83 0.98
CA LEU A 133 21.19 20.48 1.48
C LEU A 133 21.40 21.99 1.59
N GLN A 134 20.32 22.76 1.43
CA GLN A 134 20.34 24.20 1.74
C GLN A 134 20.44 24.42 3.25
N ASP A 135 19.70 23.65 4.05
CA ASP A 135 19.81 23.60 5.50
C ASP A 135 20.26 22.21 5.95
N PRO A 136 21.57 22.06 6.27
CA PRO A 136 22.14 20.80 6.70
C PRO A 136 22.00 20.55 8.21
N SER A 137 21.23 21.35 8.96
CA SER A 137 21.08 21.25 10.41
C SER A 137 20.63 19.85 10.86
N GLY A 138 21.30 19.34 11.89
CA GLY A 138 21.00 18.03 12.46
C GLY A 138 21.65 16.81 11.78
N TYR A 139 22.35 17.00 10.65
CA TYR A 139 23.01 15.92 9.93
C TYR A 139 24.53 15.92 10.16
N GLY A 140 25.19 14.78 9.97
CA GLY A 140 26.64 14.67 9.90
C GLY A 140 27.19 15.35 8.63
N ARG A 141 28.28 16.09 8.77
CA ARG A 141 28.92 16.82 7.67
C ARG A 141 30.02 16.00 7.03
N ILE A 142 30.07 16.01 5.69
CA ILE A 142 31.14 15.36 4.93
C ILE A 142 32.37 16.28 4.91
N VAL A 143 33.41 15.85 5.58
CA VAL A 143 34.69 16.59 5.60
C VAL A 143 35.55 16.12 4.43
N ARG A 144 36.04 17.08 3.63
CA ARG A 144 36.91 16.79 2.46
C ARG A 144 38.22 17.54 2.58
N GLU A 145 39.29 16.85 2.18
CA GLU A 145 40.61 17.44 1.96
C GLU A 145 41.00 17.22 0.49
N ASN A 146 41.30 18.28 -0.21
CA ASN A 146 41.67 18.23 -1.66
C ASN A 146 40.61 17.44 -2.49
N GLY A 147 39.32 17.55 -2.18
CA GLY A 147 38.22 16.85 -2.85
C GLY A 147 37.97 15.41 -2.35
N THR A 148 38.89 14.83 -1.58
CA THR A 148 38.74 13.48 -1.01
C THR A 148 37.97 13.52 0.29
N VAL A 149 37.03 12.58 0.48
CA VAL A 149 36.32 12.43 1.76
C VAL A 149 37.31 11.85 2.79
N VAL A 150 37.52 12.58 3.89
CA VAL A 150 38.45 12.20 4.96
C VAL A 150 37.73 11.84 6.27
N GLY A 151 36.48 12.26 6.42
CA GLY A 151 35.73 12.01 7.64
C GLY A 151 34.30 12.54 7.56
N ILE A 152 33.52 12.19 8.59
CA ILE A 152 32.19 12.73 8.84
C ILE A 152 32.21 13.28 10.26
N VAL A 153 31.71 14.50 10.46
CA VAL A 153 31.56 15.12 11.77
C VAL A 153 30.06 15.30 12.06
N GLU A 154 29.60 14.70 13.15
CA GLU A 154 28.20 14.81 13.56
C GLU A 154 27.86 16.26 13.96
N HIS A 155 26.60 16.66 13.76
CA HIS A 155 26.18 18.06 13.97
C HIS A 155 26.53 18.61 15.38
N LYS A 156 26.43 17.76 16.41
CA LYS A 156 26.70 18.15 17.80
C LYS A 156 28.18 18.31 18.11
N ASP A 157 29.04 17.61 17.36
CA ASP A 157 30.50 17.64 17.52
C ASP A 157 31.16 18.62 16.54
N ALA A 158 30.41 19.16 15.56
CA ALA A 158 30.92 20.05 14.53
C ALA A 158 31.23 21.48 15.09
N ASN A 159 32.38 22.00 14.71
CA ASN A 159 32.72 23.42 14.94
C ASN A 159 31.96 24.33 13.95
N ASP A 160 32.12 25.66 14.10
CA ASP A 160 31.36 26.64 13.32
C ASP A 160 31.69 26.57 11.81
N GLU A 161 32.93 26.29 11.43
CA GLU A 161 33.36 26.13 10.04
C GLU A 161 32.74 24.86 9.47
N GLN A 162 32.79 23.74 10.17
CA GLN A 162 32.22 22.46 9.75
C GLN A 162 30.69 22.53 9.62
N ARG A 163 30.02 23.34 10.46
CA ARG A 163 28.57 23.55 10.36
C ARG A 163 28.14 24.24 9.07
N GLN A 164 29.04 24.97 8.39
CA GLN A 164 28.76 25.60 7.10
C GLN A 164 28.83 24.64 5.92
N ILE A 165 29.39 23.44 6.11
CA ILE A 165 29.40 22.42 5.07
C ILE A 165 27.99 21.99 4.75
N ASN A 166 27.58 22.10 3.48
CA ASN A 166 26.26 21.74 3.01
C ASN A 166 26.13 20.30 2.50
N GLU A 167 27.25 19.59 2.31
CA GLU A 167 27.24 18.16 1.98
C GLU A 167 27.09 17.34 3.26
N ILE A 168 26.03 16.53 3.30
CA ILE A 168 25.68 15.74 4.48
C ILE A 168 25.76 14.25 4.22
N ASN A 169 25.97 13.51 5.30
CA ASN A 169 25.88 12.06 5.31
C ASN A 169 24.41 11.61 5.37
N THR A 170 24.03 10.70 4.48
CA THR A 170 22.70 10.06 4.50
C THR A 170 22.65 8.86 5.43
N GLY A 171 23.81 8.37 5.87
CA GLY A 171 23.98 7.15 6.64
C GLY A 171 24.05 5.87 5.78
N ILE A 172 23.70 5.93 4.50
CA ILE A 172 23.73 4.78 3.60
C ILE A 172 25.16 4.61 3.07
N LEU A 173 25.71 3.42 3.27
CA LEU A 173 27.09 3.09 2.83
C LEU A 173 27.22 1.63 2.46
N VAL A 174 28.27 1.30 1.70
CA VAL A 174 28.66 -0.06 1.37
C VAL A 174 30.16 -0.25 1.57
N ALA A 175 30.53 -1.34 2.21
CA ALA A 175 31.93 -1.75 2.40
C ALA A 175 32.06 -3.27 2.35
N ASN A 176 33.29 -3.77 2.19
CA ASN A 176 33.55 -5.21 2.31
C ASN A 176 33.41 -5.66 3.77
N GLY A 177 32.84 -6.84 4.01
CA GLY A 177 32.53 -7.36 5.34
C GLY A 177 33.73 -7.45 6.27
N ARG A 178 34.90 -7.89 5.77
CA ARG A 178 36.13 -7.97 6.54
C ARG A 178 36.60 -6.60 7.02
N ASP A 179 36.64 -5.64 6.12
CA ASP A 179 37.08 -4.28 6.44
C ASP A 179 36.09 -3.59 7.38
N LEU A 180 34.79 -3.76 7.13
CA LEU A 180 33.75 -3.22 7.99
C LEU A 180 33.84 -3.77 9.43
N LYS A 181 34.00 -5.08 9.61
CA LYS A 181 34.21 -5.70 10.94
C LYS A 181 35.42 -5.13 11.66
N ARG A 182 36.54 -4.95 10.93
CA ARG A 182 37.76 -4.38 11.47
C ARG A 182 37.55 -2.94 11.97
N TRP A 183 36.88 -2.08 11.21
CA TRP A 183 36.57 -0.71 11.62
C TRP A 183 35.54 -0.67 12.76
N LEU A 184 34.48 -1.48 12.70
CA LEU A 184 33.48 -1.58 13.78
C LEU A 184 34.13 -1.97 15.12
N GLY A 185 35.14 -2.83 15.11
CA GLY A 185 35.90 -3.20 16.32
C GLY A 185 36.75 -2.09 16.92
N LYS A 186 36.99 -0.98 16.18
CA LYS A 186 37.76 0.19 16.65
C LYS A 186 36.89 1.36 17.11
N LEU A 187 35.56 1.26 16.95
CA LEU A 187 34.64 2.33 17.38
C LEU A 187 34.68 2.52 18.89
N ASN A 188 34.56 3.76 19.31
CA ASN A 188 34.40 4.15 20.71
C ASN A 188 33.19 5.10 20.84
N ASN A 189 32.83 5.46 22.06
CA ASN A 189 31.72 6.35 22.37
C ASN A 189 32.18 7.69 23.00
N ASN A 190 33.42 8.10 22.77
CA ASN A 190 34.01 9.36 23.27
C ASN A 190 33.54 10.55 22.41
N ASN A 191 32.26 10.88 22.43
CA ASN A 191 31.64 11.96 21.66
C ASN A 191 30.51 12.63 22.45
N ALA A 192 29.92 13.70 21.91
CA ALA A 192 28.91 14.51 22.59
C ALA A 192 27.64 13.73 23.00
N GLN A 193 27.36 12.58 22.39
CA GLN A 193 26.18 11.77 22.69
C GLN A 193 26.49 10.52 23.51
N GLY A 194 27.76 10.14 23.68
CA GLY A 194 28.16 8.90 24.32
C GLY A 194 27.77 7.64 23.54
N GLU A 195 27.59 7.75 22.22
CA GLU A 195 27.13 6.70 21.33
C GLU A 195 28.26 6.19 20.42
N PHE A 196 28.18 4.95 19.98
CA PHE A 196 29.05 4.42 18.92
C PHE A 196 28.55 4.92 17.56
N TYR A 197 29.26 5.88 16.97
CA TYR A 197 28.90 6.42 15.67
C TYR A 197 29.45 5.56 14.55
N ILE A 198 28.56 5.09 13.65
CA ILE A 198 29.01 4.39 12.42
C ILE A 198 29.86 5.31 11.53
N THR A 199 29.62 6.61 11.58
CA THR A 199 30.32 7.61 10.79
C THR A 199 31.82 7.69 11.07
N ASP A 200 32.28 7.22 12.23
CA ASP A 200 33.70 7.19 12.58
C ASP A 200 34.50 6.20 11.74
N ILE A 201 33.84 5.19 11.12
CA ILE A 201 34.53 4.25 10.22
C ILE A 201 35.12 4.95 8.99
N ILE A 202 34.58 6.12 8.61
CA ILE A 202 35.07 6.89 7.45
C ILE A 202 36.48 7.42 7.72
N ALA A 203 36.67 8.02 8.89
CA ALA A 203 37.99 8.51 9.31
C ALA A 203 38.98 7.33 9.54
N LEU A 204 38.50 6.20 10.11
CA LEU A 204 39.32 5.00 10.29
C LEU A 204 39.78 4.41 8.94
N ALA A 205 38.87 4.32 7.97
CA ALA A 205 39.17 3.83 6.64
C ALA A 205 40.18 4.77 5.92
N HIS A 206 39.97 6.08 6.01
CA HIS A 206 40.89 7.07 5.43
C HIS A 206 42.29 6.97 6.05
N ALA A 207 42.39 6.87 7.37
CA ALA A 207 43.67 6.73 8.09
C ALA A 207 44.44 5.47 7.69
N GLU A 208 43.75 4.41 7.28
CA GLU A 208 44.34 3.18 6.73
C GLU A 208 44.68 3.29 5.24
N GLY A 209 44.47 4.43 4.59
CA GLY A 209 44.73 4.65 3.18
C GLY A 209 43.64 4.14 2.23
N ASN A 210 42.49 3.75 2.74
CA ASN A 210 41.38 3.27 1.93
C ASN A 210 40.61 4.44 1.28
N LYS A 211 40.21 4.27 0.04
CA LYS A 211 39.46 5.26 -0.71
C LYS A 211 37.97 5.26 -0.31
N ILE A 212 37.39 6.45 -0.10
CA ILE A 212 35.97 6.66 0.07
C ILE A 212 35.41 7.37 -1.16
N GLU A 213 34.46 6.71 -1.86
CA GLU A 213 33.81 7.28 -3.04
C GLU A 213 32.39 7.70 -2.69
N ALA A 214 32.10 9.00 -2.88
CA ALA A 214 30.79 9.57 -2.60
C ALA A 214 29.90 9.56 -3.84
N VAL A 215 28.66 9.12 -3.69
CA VAL A 215 27.60 9.11 -4.72
C VAL A 215 26.43 9.94 -4.22
N HIS A 216 25.76 10.61 -5.14
CA HIS A 216 24.53 11.37 -4.81
C HIS A 216 23.28 10.66 -5.31
N PRO A 217 22.14 10.71 -4.59
CA PRO A 217 20.87 10.22 -5.08
C PRO A 217 20.41 11.04 -6.30
N ALA A 218 19.50 10.48 -7.09
CA ALA A 218 18.89 11.21 -8.20
C ALA A 218 17.90 12.26 -7.69
N ARG A 219 17.25 11.99 -6.57
CA ARG A 219 16.27 12.87 -5.91
C ARG A 219 16.52 12.91 -4.41
N LEU A 220 16.30 14.07 -3.80
CA LEU A 220 16.46 14.25 -2.35
C LEU A 220 15.55 13.31 -1.55
N SER A 221 14.32 13.12 -2.01
CA SER A 221 13.33 12.24 -1.36
C SER A 221 13.78 10.79 -1.15
N GLU A 222 14.74 10.32 -1.95
CA GLU A 222 15.28 8.96 -1.81
C GLU A 222 16.01 8.72 -0.49
N VAL A 223 16.53 9.79 0.12
CA VAL A 223 17.35 9.72 1.33
C VAL A 223 16.73 10.42 2.54
N GLU A 224 15.51 10.92 2.39
CA GLU A 224 14.77 11.53 3.48
C GLU A 224 14.25 10.47 4.45
N GLY A 225 14.63 10.62 5.73
CA GLY A 225 14.17 9.77 6.81
C GLY A 225 12.93 10.35 7.50
N VAL A 226 12.01 9.47 7.85
CA VAL A 226 10.79 9.83 8.59
C VAL A 226 11.04 9.80 10.09
N ASN A 227 10.88 10.93 10.76
CA ASN A 227 11.03 11.03 12.22
C ASN A 227 9.73 11.45 12.94
N ASN A 228 8.77 12.01 12.20
CA ASN A 228 7.48 12.46 12.73
C ASN A 228 6.39 12.31 11.66
N ARG A 229 5.13 12.54 12.06
CA ARG A 229 3.97 12.37 11.17
C ARG A 229 3.91 13.40 10.03
N LEU A 230 4.49 14.59 10.21
CA LEU A 230 4.55 15.58 9.14
C LEU A 230 5.46 15.09 8.01
N GLN A 231 6.67 14.62 8.35
CA GLN A 231 7.60 14.06 7.37
C GLN A 231 7.00 12.83 6.67
N LEU A 232 6.29 11.95 7.41
CA LEU A 232 5.59 10.82 6.81
C LEU A 232 4.56 11.28 5.78
N SER A 233 3.72 12.27 6.13
CA SER A 233 2.71 12.82 5.21
C SER A 233 3.33 13.48 3.97
N GLN A 234 4.47 14.15 4.12
CA GLN A 234 5.20 14.74 2.99
C GLN A 234 5.73 13.67 2.04
N LEU A 235 6.38 12.62 2.57
CA LEU A 235 6.87 11.51 1.77
C LEU A 235 5.74 10.69 1.13
N GLU A 236 4.57 10.56 1.79
CA GLU A 236 3.38 9.98 1.16
C GLU A 236 3.01 10.73 -0.13
N ARG A 237 2.97 12.07 -0.09
CA ARG A 237 2.65 12.87 -1.29
C ARG A 237 3.72 12.75 -2.38
N VAL A 238 4.99 12.70 -2.00
CA VAL A 238 6.09 12.44 -2.97
C VAL A 238 5.92 11.08 -3.64
N TYR A 239 5.68 10.04 -2.86
CA TYR A 239 5.44 8.69 -3.40
C TYR A 239 4.26 8.67 -4.36
N GLN A 240 3.13 9.27 -3.97
CA GLN A 240 1.91 9.27 -4.81
C GLN A 240 2.13 10.06 -6.11
N ALA A 241 2.84 11.19 -6.05
CA ALA A 241 3.20 11.95 -7.25
C ALA A 241 4.06 11.11 -8.23
N GLU A 242 5.04 10.36 -7.69
CA GLU A 242 5.88 9.46 -8.50
C GLU A 242 5.08 8.31 -9.13
N GLN A 243 4.12 7.73 -8.40
CA GLN A 243 3.25 6.69 -8.96
C GLN A 243 2.33 7.26 -10.04
N ALA A 244 1.74 8.44 -9.81
CA ALA A 244 0.91 9.12 -10.80
C ALA A 244 1.69 9.45 -12.08
N GLU A 245 2.92 9.94 -11.96
CA GLU A 245 3.80 10.20 -13.11
C GLU A 245 4.08 8.92 -13.92
N LYS A 246 4.41 7.82 -13.25
CA LYS A 246 4.63 6.52 -13.91
C LYS A 246 3.40 6.04 -14.69
N LEU A 247 2.21 6.18 -14.11
CA LEU A 247 0.96 5.79 -14.75
C LEU A 247 0.64 6.68 -15.96
N LEU A 248 0.84 8.00 -15.85
CA LEU A 248 0.67 8.94 -16.96
C LEU A 248 1.62 8.62 -18.12
N LEU A 249 2.89 8.34 -17.83
CA LEU A 249 3.88 7.92 -18.83
C LEU A 249 3.58 6.54 -19.44
N ALA A 250 2.89 5.67 -18.70
CA ALA A 250 2.40 4.38 -19.19
C ALA A 250 1.07 4.49 -20.00
N GLY A 251 0.50 5.69 -20.12
CA GLY A 251 -0.68 5.95 -20.95
C GLY A 251 -2.02 5.94 -20.21
N VAL A 252 -2.01 5.88 -18.86
CA VAL A 252 -3.21 6.06 -18.04
C VAL A 252 -3.55 7.55 -17.96
N MET A 253 -4.76 7.95 -18.28
CA MET A 253 -5.24 9.32 -18.09
C MET A 253 -5.66 9.51 -16.63
N LEU A 254 -4.92 10.33 -15.87
CA LEU A 254 -5.31 10.82 -14.56
C LEU A 254 -5.79 12.26 -14.70
N LEU A 255 -7.07 12.53 -14.41
CA LEU A 255 -7.65 13.89 -14.54
C LEU A 255 -7.09 14.86 -13.51
N ASP A 256 -6.73 14.36 -12.33
CA ASP A 256 -6.03 15.13 -11.30
C ASP A 256 -5.00 14.25 -10.59
N PRO A 257 -3.74 14.23 -11.06
CA PRO A 257 -2.69 13.41 -10.46
C PRO A 257 -2.41 13.70 -8.97
N ALA A 258 -2.67 14.94 -8.51
CA ALA A 258 -2.45 15.32 -7.12
C ALA A 258 -3.50 14.73 -6.15
N ARG A 259 -4.64 14.30 -6.67
CA ARG A 259 -5.76 13.71 -5.92
C ARG A 259 -6.01 12.24 -6.30
N PHE A 260 -4.95 11.53 -6.59
CA PHE A 260 -4.94 10.09 -6.86
C PHE A 260 -4.02 9.40 -5.86
N ASP A 261 -4.48 8.32 -5.26
CA ASP A 261 -3.68 7.52 -4.32
C ASP A 261 -3.58 6.06 -4.80
N LEU A 262 -2.34 5.58 -4.98
CA LEU A 262 -2.02 4.18 -5.23
C LEU A 262 -1.40 3.56 -3.96
N ARG A 263 -2.16 2.68 -3.31
CA ARG A 263 -1.75 1.94 -2.10
C ARG A 263 -1.64 0.45 -2.38
N GLY A 264 -0.90 0.11 -3.42
CA GLY A 264 -0.76 -1.25 -3.91
C GLY A 264 -0.18 -1.30 -5.32
N VAL A 265 -0.76 -2.17 -6.16
CA VAL A 265 -0.35 -2.37 -7.56
C VAL A 265 -1.56 -2.19 -8.46
N LEU A 266 -1.39 -1.40 -9.50
CA LEU A 266 -2.35 -1.25 -10.60
C LEU A 266 -1.75 -1.88 -11.87
N ASP A 267 -2.31 -3.02 -12.29
CA ASP A 267 -2.09 -3.59 -13.62
C ASP A 267 -3.19 -3.07 -14.56
N HIS A 268 -2.85 -2.60 -15.75
CA HIS A 268 -3.81 -1.92 -16.60
C HIS A 268 -3.59 -2.18 -18.09
N GLY A 269 -4.70 -2.18 -18.84
CA GLY A 269 -4.72 -2.18 -20.30
C GLY A 269 -4.51 -0.76 -20.86
N ARG A 270 -5.12 -0.49 -22.02
CA ARG A 270 -5.03 0.78 -22.75
C ARG A 270 -6.28 1.63 -22.55
N ASP A 271 -6.13 2.93 -22.79
CA ASP A 271 -7.24 3.90 -22.80
C ASP A 271 -7.99 3.95 -21.44
N ILE A 272 -7.24 3.88 -20.37
CA ILE A 272 -7.78 4.00 -19.01
C ILE A 272 -7.95 5.47 -18.66
N SER A 273 -9.08 5.82 -18.04
CA SER A 273 -9.33 7.15 -17.50
C SER A 273 -9.73 7.06 -16.03
N ILE A 274 -9.03 7.79 -15.18
CA ILE A 274 -9.25 7.82 -13.72
C ILE A 274 -9.46 9.28 -13.29
N ASP A 275 -10.59 9.55 -12.64
CA ASP A 275 -10.96 10.87 -12.14
C ASP A 275 -10.34 11.16 -10.76
N ALA A 276 -10.62 12.34 -10.23
CA ALA A 276 -10.06 12.83 -8.97
C ALA A 276 -10.51 12.06 -7.74
N ASN A 277 -9.70 12.05 -6.69
CA ASN A 277 -9.96 11.41 -5.41
C ASN A 277 -10.19 9.88 -5.48
N VAL A 278 -9.67 9.23 -6.52
CA VAL A 278 -9.71 7.77 -6.61
C VAL A 278 -8.59 7.16 -5.78
N ILE A 279 -8.93 6.12 -5.04
CA ILE A 279 -7.99 5.35 -4.22
C ILE A 279 -7.96 3.91 -4.75
N ILE A 280 -6.76 3.45 -5.11
CA ILE A 280 -6.49 2.07 -5.52
C ILE A 280 -5.72 1.38 -4.40
N GLU A 281 -6.26 0.27 -3.86
CA GLU A 281 -5.65 -0.48 -2.76
C GLU A 281 -5.43 -1.95 -3.13
N GLY A 282 -4.37 -2.57 -2.59
CA GLY A 282 -4.05 -3.98 -2.85
C GLY A 282 -3.66 -4.22 -4.32
N MET A 283 -4.19 -5.27 -4.93
CA MET A 283 -3.94 -5.61 -6.34
C MET A 283 -5.19 -5.34 -7.16
N VAL A 284 -5.12 -4.36 -8.04
CA VAL A 284 -6.22 -4.02 -8.95
C VAL A 284 -5.75 -4.22 -10.39
N LYS A 285 -6.58 -4.93 -11.16
CA LYS A 285 -6.36 -5.13 -12.59
C LYS A 285 -7.50 -4.52 -13.38
N LEU A 286 -7.16 -3.67 -14.35
CA LEU A 286 -8.09 -3.02 -15.28
C LEU A 286 -7.83 -3.52 -16.70
N GLY A 287 -8.88 -3.91 -17.41
CA GLY A 287 -8.86 -4.18 -18.84
C GLY A 287 -8.63 -2.92 -19.68
N ASN A 288 -9.04 -2.93 -20.94
CA ASN A 288 -8.93 -1.78 -21.84
C ASN A 288 -10.15 -0.87 -21.73
N ARG A 289 -9.98 0.43 -21.97
CA ARG A 289 -11.06 1.45 -22.07
C ARG A 289 -11.92 1.55 -20.80
N VAL A 290 -11.33 1.22 -19.65
CA VAL A 290 -12.00 1.33 -18.34
C VAL A 290 -12.03 2.79 -17.90
N LYS A 291 -13.19 3.22 -17.38
CA LYS A 291 -13.39 4.56 -16.82
C LYS A 291 -13.72 4.46 -15.34
N ILE A 292 -12.95 5.18 -14.52
CA ILE A 292 -13.17 5.23 -13.06
C ILE A 292 -13.54 6.67 -12.69
N GLY A 293 -14.76 6.85 -12.20
CA GLY A 293 -15.30 8.14 -11.75
C GLY A 293 -14.73 8.62 -10.42
N ALA A 294 -14.96 9.90 -10.15
CA ALA A 294 -14.41 10.57 -8.97
C ALA A 294 -14.81 9.90 -7.63
N GLY A 295 -13.88 9.87 -6.70
CA GLY A 295 -14.12 9.39 -5.34
C GLY A 295 -14.35 7.87 -5.21
N CYS A 296 -14.06 7.09 -6.23
CA CYS A 296 -14.13 5.63 -6.18
C CYS A 296 -12.99 5.05 -5.34
N VAL A 297 -13.29 3.95 -4.64
CA VAL A 297 -12.30 3.14 -3.93
C VAL A 297 -12.33 1.72 -4.49
N LEU A 298 -11.21 1.26 -5.02
CA LEU A 298 -11.03 -0.07 -5.58
C LEU A 298 -10.00 -0.84 -4.77
N ARG A 299 -10.38 -2.01 -4.24
CA ARG A 299 -9.48 -2.86 -3.47
C ARG A 299 -9.53 -4.30 -3.97
N ASP A 300 -8.37 -4.85 -4.38
CA ASP A 300 -8.25 -6.25 -4.80
C ASP A 300 -9.30 -6.66 -5.85
N CYS A 301 -9.45 -5.86 -6.92
CA CYS A 301 -10.48 -6.03 -7.94
C CYS A 301 -9.89 -6.42 -9.29
N VAL A 302 -10.69 -7.18 -10.06
CA VAL A 302 -10.44 -7.44 -11.48
C VAL A 302 -11.61 -6.88 -12.28
N ILE A 303 -11.32 -5.94 -13.18
CA ILE A 303 -12.31 -5.21 -13.98
C ILE A 303 -11.98 -5.41 -15.46
N GLY A 304 -12.91 -5.98 -16.19
CA GLY A 304 -12.79 -6.29 -17.62
C GLY A 304 -12.81 -5.06 -18.50
N ASP A 305 -12.71 -5.30 -19.82
CA ASP A 305 -12.71 -4.26 -20.85
C ASP A 305 -14.03 -3.46 -20.87
N ASP A 306 -13.96 -2.21 -21.28
CA ASP A 306 -15.13 -1.33 -21.51
C ASP A 306 -16.02 -1.10 -20.27
N CYS A 307 -15.53 -1.37 -19.06
CA CYS A 307 -16.27 -1.12 -17.84
C CYS A 307 -16.25 0.36 -17.44
N GLU A 308 -17.37 0.80 -16.83
CA GLU A 308 -17.50 2.14 -16.27
C GLU A 308 -17.92 2.07 -14.81
N ILE A 309 -17.06 2.61 -13.93
CA ILE A 309 -17.33 2.72 -12.48
C ILE A 309 -17.67 4.18 -12.21
N SER A 310 -18.93 4.47 -11.98
CA SER A 310 -19.46 5.81 -11.72
C SER A 310 -19.05 6.32 -10.33
N PRO A 311 -19.07 7.65 -10.09
CA PRO A 311 -18.54 8.28 -8.90
C PRO A 311 -19.00 7.70 -7.56
N TYR A 312 -18.08 7.75 -6.57
CA TYR A 312 -18.34 7.36 -5.17
C TYR A 312 -18.74 5.89 -4.98
N SER A 313 -18.37 5.03 -5.90
CA SER A 313 -18.58 3.58 -5.76
C SER A 313 -17.39 2.93 -5.04
N VAL A 314 -17.68 1.91 -4.24
CA VAL A 314 -16.68 1.17 -3.46
C VAL A 314 -16.71 -0.29 -3.87
N LEU A 315 -15.61 -0.77 -4.43
CA LEU A 315 -15.45 -2.15 -4.89
C LEU A 315 -14.34 -2.82 -4.08
N GLU A 316 -14.64 -3.97 -3.50
CA GLU A 316 -13.70 -4.74 -2.69
C GLU A 316 -13.78 -6.22 -3.06
N ASN A 317 -12.66 -6.80 -3.50
CA ASN A 317 -12.54 -8.21 -3.86
C ASN A 317 -13.67 -8.65 -4.83
N ALA A 318 -13.88 -7.81 -5.87
CA ALA A 318 -14.93 -7.95 -6.86
C ALA A 318 -14.36 -8.30 -8.24
N GLN A 319 -15.11 -9.06 -9.03
CA GLN A 319 -14.75 -9.44 -10.39
C GLN A 319 -15.84 -8.96 -11.35
N LEU A 320 -15.43 -8.19 -12.36
CA LEU A 320 -16.31 -7.67 -13.41
C LEU A 320 -15.82 -8.18 -14.76
N GLU A 321 -16.68 -8.82 -15.51
CA GLU A 321 -16.44 -9.12 -16.92
C GLU A 321 -16.55 -7.83 -17.77
N ALA A 322 -16.51 -7.94 -19.08
CA ALA A 322 -16.52 -6.78 -19.96
C ALA A 322 -17.85 -6.00 -19.94
N ALA A 323 -17.79 -4.72 -20.29
CA ALA A 323 -18.92 -3.82 -20.50
C ALA A 323 -19.87 -3.66 -19.29
N CYS A 324 -19.39 -3.91 -18.09
CA CYS A 324 -20.16 -3.69 -16.87
C CYS A 324 -20.23 -2.21 -16.51
N THR A 325 -21.37 -1.78 -15.95
CA THR A 325 -21.53 -0.43 -15.40
C THR A 325 -21.90 -0.51 -13.91
N VAL A 326 -21.20 0.26 -13.05
CA VAL A 326 -21.38 0.23 -11.60
C VAL A 326 -21.49 1.64 -11.07
N GLY A 327 -22.54 1.89 -10.28
CA GLY A 327 -22.73 3.15 -9.59
C GLY A 327 -23.72 4.13 -10.24
N PRO A 328 -23.72 5.39 -9.77
CA PRO A 328 -22.91 5.92 -8.65
C PRO A 328 -23.35 5.41 -7.28
N PHE A 329 -22.49 5.58 -6.26
CA PHE A 329 -22.76 5.16 -4.87
C PHE A 329 -23.13 3.67 -4.74
N ALA A 330 -22.57 2.82 -5.58
CA ALA A 330 -22.73 1.37 -5.48
C ALA A 330 -21.65 0.76 -4.57
N ARG A 331 -21.98 -0.38 -3.95
CA ARG A 331 -21.04 -1.12 -3.13
C ARG A 331 -20.93 -2.57 -3.56
N LEU A 332 -19.80 -2.96 -4.12
CA LEU A 332 -19.48 -4.35 -4.38
C LEU A 332 -18.56 -4.86 -3.27
N ARG A 333 -19.04 -5.85 -2.52
CA ARG A 333 -18.33 -6.47 -1.40
C ARG A 333 -17.67 -7.77 -1.84
N PRO A 334 -16.78 -8.37 -0.99
CA PRO A 334 -16.08 -9.60 -1.33
C PRO A 334 -16.99 -10.69 -1.88
N GLY A 335 -16.56 -11.24 -3.03
CA GLY A 335 -17.29 -12.28 -3.76
C GLY A 335 -18.46 -11.75 -4.61
N ALA A 336 -18.47 -10.46 -4.94
CA ALA A 336 -19.35 -9.92 -5.97
C ALA A 336 -18.78 -10.22 -7.36
N GLU A 337 -19.59 -10.82 -8.23
CA GLU A 337 -19.23 -11.17 -9.60
C GLU A 337 -20.27 -10.60 -10.56
N LEU A 338 -19.84 -9.81 -11.53
CA LEU A 338 -20.67 -9.25 -12.58
C LEU A 338 -20.28 -9.85 -13.92
N ALA A 339 -21.21 -10.52 -14.57
CA ALA A 339 -21.02 -11.02 -15.92
C ALA A 339 -21.12 -9.90 -16.95
N GLU A 340 -20.75 -10.20 -18.20
CA GLU A 340 -20.69 -9.25 -19.31
C GLU A 340 -21.96 -8.39 -19.43
N GLY A 341 -21.79 -7.07 -19.50
CA GLY A 341 -22.87 -6.12 -19.67
C GLY A 341 -23.82 -5.96 -18.48
N ALA A 342 -23.47 -6.53 -17.31
CA ALA A 342 -24.28 -6.36 -16.12
C ALA A 342 -24.28 -4.90 -15.64
N HIS A 343 -25.41 -4.45 -15.11
CA HIS A 343 -25.60 -3.08 -14.63
C HIS A 343 -25.98 -3.06 -13.15
N VAL A 344 -25.19 -2.35 -12.35
CA VAL A 344 -25.45 -2.09 -10.93
C VAL A 344 -25.56 -0.59 -10.72
N GLY A 345 -26.74 -0.11 -10.33
CA GLY A 345 -27.01 1.33 -10.20
C GLY A 345 -26.78 1.85 -8.77
N ASN A 346 -27.39 3.01 -8.48
CA ASN A 346 -27.12 3.74 -7.26
C ASN A 346 -27.73 3.10 -6.01
N PHE A 347 -26.94 3.12 -4.92
CA PHE A 347 -27.31 2.56 -3.61
C PHE A 347 -27.65 1.05 -3.68
N VAL A 348 -27.02 0.34 -4.57
CA VAL A 348 -27.09 -1.12 -4.64
C VAL A 348 -25.86 -1.72 -3.96
N GLU A 349 -26.11 -2.68 -3.07
CA GLU A 349 -25.04 -3.47 -2.43
C GLU A 349 -25.09 -4.92 -2.91
N ILE A 350 -23.95 -5.45 -3.38
CA ILE A 350 -23.78 -6.85 -3.79
C ILE A 350 -22.71 -7.51 -2.93
N LYS A 351 -23.00 -8.71 -2.38
CA LYS A 351 -22.09 -9.47 -1.53
C LYS A 351 -22.20 -10.96 -1.80
N LYS A 352 -21.07 -11.64 -2.13
CA LYS A 352 -21.10 -13.08 -2.40
C LYS A 352 -22.27 -13.47 -3.33
N ALA A 353 -22.40 -12.73 -4.43
CA ALA A 353 -23.47 -12.93 -5.38
C ALA A 353 -22.97 -12.69 -6.80
N ARG A 354 -23.49 -13.48 -7.74
CA ARG A 354 -23.25 -13.34 -9.17
C ARG A 354 -24.47 -12.70 -9.82
N LEU A 355 -24.25 -11.66 -10.59
CA LEU A 355 -25.23 -11.02 -11.47
C LEU A 355 -24.91 -11.44 -12.91
N GLY A 356 -25.82 -12.15 -13.57
CA GLY A 356 -25.65 -12.71 -14.91
C GLY A 356 -25.55 -11.69 -16.02
N LYS A 357 -25.27 -12.18 -17.23
CA LYS A 357 -25.08 -11.36 -18.43
C LYS A 357 -26.29 -10.49 -18.72
N GLY A 358 -26.07 -9.19 -18.98
CA GLY A 358 -27.11 -8.23 -19.29
C GLY A 358 -28.10 -7.93 -18.16
N SER A 359 -27.93 -8.55 -16.99
CA SER A 359 -28.83 -8.36 -15.84
C SER A 359 -28.63 -7.00 -15.17
N LYS A 360 -29.67 -6.47 -14.57
CA LYS A 360 -29.72 -5.11 -14.05
C LYS A 360 -30.28 -5.05 -12.61
N ALA A 361 -29.58 -4.34 -11.73
CA ALA A 361 -30.06 -3.93 -10.41
C ALA A 361 -29.86 -2.41 -10.28
N GLY A 362 -30.85 -1.62 -10.68
CA GLY A 362 -30.66 -0.17 -10.91
C GLY A 362 -30.67 0.67 -9.63
N HIS A 363 -31.37 0.28 -8.58
CA HIS A 363 -31.63 1.17 -7.45
C HIS A 363 -31.86 0.44 -6.13
N LEU A 364 -31.29 0.95 -5.02
CA LEU A 364 -31.72 0.71 -3.63
C LEU A 364 -31.93 -0.78 -3.29
N SER A 365 -31.07 -1.68 -3.72
CA SER A 365 -31.24 -3.13 -3.55
C SER A 365 -30.08 -3.74 -2.77
N TYR A 366 -30.38 -4.79 -1.99
CA TYR A 366 -29.38 -5.65 -1.38
C TYR A 366 -29.44 -7.05 -1.97
N LEU A 367 -28.36 -7.46 -2.62
CA LEU A 367 -28.21 -8.78 -3.23
C LEU A 367 -27.05 -9.53 -2.56
N GLY A 368 -27.39 -10.36 -1.59
CA GLY A 368 -26.43 -11.14 -0.81
C GLY A 368 -26.66 -12.62 -0.94
N ASP A 369 -25.57 -13.42 -1.03
CA ASP A 369 -25.58 -14.87 -1.15
C ASP A 369 -26.58 -15.35 -2.25
N ALA A 370 -26.44 -14.77 -3.47
CA ALA A 370 -27.38 -14.99 -4.57
C ALA A 370 -26.72 -15.41 -5.87
N GLU A 371 -27.39 -16.25 -6.65
CA GLU A 371 -27.08 -16.54 -8.04
C GLU A 371 -28.21 -15.97 -8.91
N ILE A 372 -27.89 -14.98 -9.73
CA ILE A 372 -28.86 -14.31 -10.59
C ILE A 372 -28.46 -14.61 -12.04
N GLY A 373 -29.38 -15.17 -12.78
CA GLY A 373 -29.24 -15.57 -14.19
C GLY A 373 -29.06 -14.39 -15.13
N ASP A 374 -29.10 -14.67 -16.41
CA ASP A 374 -28.92 -13.69 -17.49
C ASP A 374 -30.22 -12.93 -17.80
N ASP A 375 -30.10 -11.68 -18.25
CA ASP A 375 -31.22 -10.81 -18.64
C ASP A 375 -32.28 -10.60 -17.55
N VAL A 376 -31.87 -10.64 -16.29
CA VAL A 376 -32.74 -10.43 -15.12
C VAL A 376 -32.85 -8.94 -14.80
N ASN A 377 -34.08 -8.49 -14.51
CA ASN A 377 -34.30 -7.14 -14.00
C ASN A 377 -34.68 -7.17 -12.51
N ILE A 378 -33.83 -6.60 -11.66
CA ILE A 378 -34.09 -6.44 -10.22
C ILE A 378 -34.70 -5.07 -9.96
N GLY A 379 -35.95 -5.04 -9.49
CA GLY A 379 -36.66 -3.82 -9.13
C GLY A 379 -36.08 -3.13 -7.89
N ALA A 380 -36.29 -1.82 -7.80
CA ALA A 380 -35.82 -1.01 -6.68
C ALA A 380 -36.37 -1.52 -5.35
N GLY A 381 -35.56 -1.53 -4.28
CA GLY A 381 -35.95 -2.00 -2.96
C GLY A 381 -35.98 -3.51 -2.81
N THR A 382 -35.48 -4.27 -3.77
CA THR A 382 -35.38 -5.74 -3.66
C THR A 382 -34.32 -6.14 -2.65
N ILE A 383 -34.67 -7.07 -1.77
CA ILE A 383 -33.76 -7.62 -0.74
C ILE A 383 -33.76 -9.14 -0.81
N THR A 384 -32.58 -9.74 -0.95
CA THR A 384 -32.37 -11.15 -0.62
C THR A 384 -32.26 -11.28 0.89
N CYS A 385 -33.29 -11.82 1.55
CA CYS A 385 -33.31 -12.03 2.99
C CYS A 385 -32.51 -13.31 3.31
N ASN A 386 -31.20 -13.21 3.24
CA ASN A 386 -30.26 -14.32 3.24
C ASN A 386 -29.82 -14.80 4.64
N TYR A 387 -30.29 -14.19 5.72
CA TYR A 387 -29.88 -14.50 7.08
C TYR A 387 -31.07 -14.74 8.00
N ASP A 388 -31.09 -15.89 8.67
CA ASP A 388 -32.17 -16.33 9.54
C ASP A 388 -31.95 -16.04 11.04
N GLY A 389 -30.87 -15.33 11.35
CA GLY A 389 -30.41 -15.06 12.74
C GLY A 389 -29.26 -15.95 13.18
N ALA A 390 -28.98 -17.07 12.48
CA ALA A 390 -27.88 -17.99 12.77
C ALA A 390 -27.11 -18.36 11.51
N ASN A 391 -27.81 -18.70 10.42
CA ASN A 391 -27.23 -19.24 9.18
C ASN A 391 -27.53 -18.30 8.01
N LYS A 392 -26.72 -18.47 6.95
CA LYS A 392 -26.95 -17.82 5.66
C LYS A 392 -27.47 -18.82 4.65
N HIS A 393 -28.43 -18.37 3.86
CA HIS A 393 -29.11 -19.16 2.85
C HIS A 393 -29.01 -18.49 1.49
N LYS A 394 -29.11 -19.28 0.43
CA LYS A 394 -28.92 -18.83 -0.95
C LYS A 394 -30.23 -18.53 -1.64
N THR A 395 -30.25 -17.47 -2.44
CA THR A 395 -31.30 -17.15 -3.41
C THR A 395 -30.81 -17.51 -4.80
N ILE A 396 -31.62 -18.21 -5.59
CA ILE A 396 -31.34 -18.54 -6.99
C ILE A 396 -32.43 -17.92 -7.85
N ILE A 397 -32.03 -17.14 -8.87
CA ILE A 397 -32.96 -16.51 -9.82
C ILE A 397 -32.54 -16.95 -11.23
N GLY A 398 -33.49 -17.56 -11.96
CA GLY A 398 -33.29 -18.01 -13.33
C GLY A 398 -33.21 -16.86 -14.33
N ASP A 399 -32.94 -17.20 -15.59
CA ASP A 399 -32.78 -16.23 -16.67
C ASP A 399 -34.11 -15.52 -17.02
N GLY A 400 -34.03 -14.27 -17.48
CA GLY A 400 -35.16 -13.50 -17.97
C GLY A 400 -36.22 -13.14 -16.92
N VAL A 401 -35.89 -13.23 -15.64
CA VAL A 401 -36.81 -12.93 -14.54
C VAL A 401 -36.99 -11.42 -14.41
N PHE A 402 -38.23 -10.98 -14.21
CA PHE A 402 -38.57 -9.62 -13.83
C PHE A 402 -39.00 -9.59 -12.36
N VAL A 403 -38.19 -8.95 -11.51
CA VAL A 403 -38.50 -8.71 -10.10
C VAL A 403 -39.05 -7.30 -9.95
N GLY A 404 -40.31 -7.19 -9.49
CA GLY A 404 -40.95 -5.90 -9.22
C GLY A 404 -40.33 -5.19 -8.01
N SER A 405 -40.54 -3.88 -7.91
CA SER A 405 -39.99 -3.07 -6.81
C SER A 405 -40.54 -3.51 -5.45
N ASP A 406 -39.72 -3.31 -4.39
CA ASP A 406 -40.04 -3.66 -3.00
C ASP A 406 -40.36 -5.14 -2.81
N THR A 407 -39.58 -6.00 -3.43
CA THR A 407 -39.66 -7.46 -3.33
C THR A 407 -38.71 -8.00 -2.28
N GLN A 408 -39.24 -8.86 -1.39
CA GLN A 408 -38.47 -9.55 -0.38
C GLN A 408 -38.32 -11.04 -0.81
N LEU A 409 -37.09 -11.51 -1.02
CA LEU A 409 -36.80 -12.91 -1.33
C LEU A 409 -36.29 -13.62 -0.09
N VAL A 410 -37.13 -14.37 0.60
CA VAL A 410 -36.79 -15.07 1.84
C VAL A 410 -36.06 -16.38 1.51
N ALA A 411 -34.74 -16.33 1.65
CA ALA A 411 -33.89 -17.49 1.35
C ALA A 411 -34.00 -18.60 2.42
N PRO A 412 -33.84 -19.90 2.06
CA PRO A 412 -33.51 -20.36 0.71
C PRO A 412 -34.71 -20.29 -0.22
N VAL A 413 -34.53 -19.81 -1.45
CA VAL A 413 -35.60 -19.74 -2.45
C VAL A 413 -35.00 -19.82 -3.87
N THR A 414 -35.70 -20.53 -4.74
CA THR A 414 -35.39 -20.64 -6.16
C THR A 414 -36.53 -20.04 -6.98
N VAL A 415 -36.19 -19.10 -7.87
CA VAL A 415 -37.10 -18.49 -8.84
C VAL A 415 -36.77 -19.04 -10.22
N GLY A 416 -37.72 -19.69 -10.86
CA GLY A 416 -37.58 -20.28 -12.18
C GLY A 416 -37.37 -19.21 -13.28
N LYS A 417 -37.11 -19.68 -14.51
CA LYS A 417 -36.86 -18.79 -15.66
C LYS A 417 -38.13 -18.06 -16.11
N GLY A 418 -37.98 -16.85 -16.62
CA GLY A 418 -39.07 -16.07 -17.20
C GLY A 418 -40.18 -15.67 -16.21
N VAL A 419 -39.95 -15.82 -14.92
CA VAL A 419 -40.91 -15.45 -13.86
C VAL A 419 -41.07 -13.93 -13.80
N THR A 420 -42.30 -13.50 -13.53
CA THR A 420 -42.61 -12.12 -13.16
C THR A 420 -43.06 -12.06 -11.70
N ILE A 421 -42.32 -11.33 -10.88
CA ILE A 421 -42.69 -11.06 -9.49
C ILE A 421 -43.28 -9.65 -9.42
N ALA A 422 -44.54 -9.52 -8.99
CA ALA A 422 -45.20 -8.22 -8.88
C ALA A 422 -44.63 -7.40 -7.72
N ALA A 423 -44.63 -6.06 -7.86
CA ALA A 423 -44.12 -5.14 -6.84
C ALA A 423 -44.79 -5.38 -5.46
N GLY A 424 -44.02 -5.22 -4.39
CA GLY A 424 -44.45 -5.40 -2.99
C GLY A 424 -44.66 -6.87 -2.60
N THR A 425 -44.05 -7.82 -3.30
CA THR A 425 -44.24 -9.25 -3.03
C THR A 425 -43.17 -9.78 -2.08
N THR A 426 -43.60 -10.54 -1.06
CA THR A 426 -42.70 -11.35 -0.22
C THR A 426 -42.74 -12.80 -0.73
N VAL A 427 -41.66 -13.28 -1.26
CA VAL A 427 -41.50 -14.63 -1.78
C VAL A 427 -40.90 -15.53 -0.69
N THR A 428 -41.61 -16.59 -0.30
CA THR A 428 -41.21 -17.52 0.77
C THR A 428 -41.14 -18.97 0.31
N ARG A 429 -41.43 -19.25 -0.96
CA ARG A 429 -41.40 -20.59 -1.58
C ARG A 429 -40.87 -20.52 -2.98
N ASP A 430 -40.31 -21.64 -3.46
CA ASP A 430 -39.85 -21.76 -4.82
C ASP A 430 -40.96 -21.49 -5.85
N ILE A 431 -40.54 -20.88 -6.97
CA ILE A 431 -41.45 -20.48 -8.06
C ILE A 431 -41.00 -21.24 -9.32
N ALA A 432 -41.99 -21.89 -9.99
CA ALA A 432 -41.73 -22.59 -11.24
C ALA A 432 -41.54 -21.59 -12.42
N ASP A 433 -41.03 -22.09 -13.55
CA ASP A 433 -40.78 -21.28 -14.74
C ASP A 433 -42.05 -20.60 -15.27
N ASN A 434 -41.90 -19.38 -15.77
CA ASN A 434 -42.94 -18.58 -16.46
C ASN A 434 -44.18 -18.27 -15.61
N GLU A 435 -44.07 -18.21 -14.30
CA GLU A 435 -45.15 -17.82 -13.41
C GLU A 435 -45.21 -16.32 -13.14
N LEU A 436 -46.41 -15.82 -12.90
CA LEU A 436 -46.66 -14.51 -12.27
C LEU A 436 -46.94 -14.74 -10.77
N VAL A 437 -46.11 -14.15 -9.91
CA VAL A 437 -46.24 -14.28 -8.46
C VAL A 437 -46.56 -12.91 -7.83
N LEU A 438 -47.54 -12.90 -6.96
CA LEU A 438 -47.92 -11.71 -6.20
C LEU A 438 -48.41 -12.07 -4.79
N SER A 439 -48.07 -11.21 -3.85
CA SER A 439 -48.64 -11.27 -2.47
C SER A 439 -49.09 -9.87 -2.11
N ARG A 440 -50.42 -9.67 -2.02
CA ARG A 440 -50.99 -8.37 -1.75
C ARG A 440 -52.13 -8.47 -0.74
N VAL A 441 -52.13 -7.62 0.27
CA VAL A 441 -53.29 -7.39 1.16
C VAL A 441 -54.29 -6.50 0.44
N LYS A 442 -55.58 -6.72 0.72
CA LYS A 442 -56.63 -5.87 0.18
C LYS A 442 -56.49 -4.44 0.69
N GLN A 443 -56.46 -3.48 -0.21
CA GLN A 443 -56.39 -2.06 0.13
C GLN A 443 -57.68 -1.64 0.86
N VAL A 444 -57.55 -0.92 1.98
CA VAL A 444 -58.67 -0.40 2.77
C VAL A 444 -58.60 1.12 2.74
N HIS A 445 -59.75 1.74 2.52
CA HIS A 445 -59.91 3.20 2.58
C HIS A 445 -60.74 3.57 3.83
N ILE A 446 -60.20 4.44 4.68
CA ILE A 446 -60.87 4.96 5.85
C ILE A 446 -61.32 6.39 5.52
N GLN A 447 -62.60 6.57 5.27
CA GLN A 447 -63.16 7.90 5.01
C GLN A 447 -63.21 8.71 6.31
N GLY A 448 -62.96 10.01 6.23
CA GLY A 448 -62.98 10.91 7.37
C GLY A 448 -61.83 10.72 8.36
N TRP A 449 -60.73 10.02 7.97
CA TRP A 449 -59.54 9.91 8.84
C TRP A 449 -58.85 11.25 9.01
N GLU A 450 -58.73 11.70 10.26
CA GLU A 450 -58.03 12.93 10.60
C GLU A 450 -56.60 12.62 11.11
N ARG A 451 -55.63 13.34 10.52
CA ARG A 451 -54.25 13.23 10.95
C ARG A 451 -54.05 13.75 12.37
N PRO A 452 -53.43 12.98 13.28
CA PRO A 452 -53.11 13.49 14.61
C PRO A 452 -52.29 14.79 14.57
N THR A 453 -52.72 15.80 15.33
CA THR A 453 -51.97 17.07 15.49
C THR A 453 -51.36 17.14 16.88
N LYS A 454 -50.21 17.81 17.00
CA LYS A 454 -49.61 18.05 18.32
C LYS A 454 -50.61 18.91 19.15
N LYS A 455 -50.99 18.44 20.32
CA LYS A 455 -51.64 19.31 21.32
C LYS A 455 -50.67 20.43 21.65
N LYS A 456 -51.14 21.66 21.47
CA LYS A 456 -50.42 22.86 21.92
C LYS A 456 -50.31 22.90 23.43
#